data_db0774b561b07b4a48ad543cf2aa82ae
#
_entry.id   db0774b561b07b4a48ad543cf2aa82ae
#
_cell.length_a   1.000
_cell.length_b   1.000
_cell.length_c   1.000
_cell.angle_alpha   90.00
_cell.angle_beta   90.00
_cell.angle_gamma   90.00
#
_symmetry.space_group_name_H-M   'P 1'
#
loop_
_entity.id
_entity.type
_entity.pdbx_description
1 polymer ?
#
loop_
_entity_poly.entity_id
_entity_poly.type
_entity_poly.pdbx_seq_one_letter_code
_entity_poly.pdbx_strand_id
1 'polypeptide(L)'
;MEFTLSKKEHTEIPDQIFPINIFYIHYTGPHIVPLHWHEHLEWIIIAKGSFRVQVGSTFEDLQEGDLTFINKKQIHSAFPKSSDSELYAIVFNEALIRNTGLDNTENKYISPLLTNDVSIRTYFKADEPESDIIRECLMKLKNAYSEGPFGYELLVKASLLESIAYIFHKAEQTPLLNRNQDRGSIEPVLVHLSNHFHEPLSVKQAASMCCISPNYFCSLFKKATGKTLIEYMNMLRIQEAERLLRTHNYTVQQVAFAVGYTNLTYFGRVFKKLKNVSPSNYLKNN
;
A
#
# COMPACT_ATOMS: atom_id res chain seq x y z
N MET A 1 15.80 -15.28 -19.79
CA MET A 1 14.86 -15.51 -18.68
C MET A 1 14.37 -14.15 -18.24
N GLU A 2 13.17 -13.77 -18.65
CA GLU A 2 12.59 -12.50 -18.27
C GLU A 2 12.17 -12.59 -16.79
N PHE A 3 12.80 -11.78 -15.96
CA PHE A 3 12.36 -11.56 -14.58
C PHE A 3 11.13 -10.67 -14.62
N THR A 4 9.97 -11.26 -14.63
CA THR A 4 8.71 -10.49 -14.55
C THR A 4 8.56 -9.98 -13.12
N LEU A 5 9.07 -8.78 -12.89
CA LEU A 5 8.91 -8.05 -11.64
C LEU A 5 7.53 -7.37 -11.61
N SER A 6 6.48 -8.20 -11.57
CA SER A 6 5.11 -7.70 -11.41
C SER A 6 4.93 -7.24 -9.96
N LYS A 7 4.70 -5.96 -9.76
CA LYS A 7 4.28 -5.39 -8.48
C LYS A 7 2.77 -5.38 -8.30
N LYS A 8 2.06 -6.02 -9.20
CA LYS A 8 0.71 -6.45 -8.94
C LYS A 8 0.79 -7.56 -7.90
N GLU A 9 0.31 -7.29 -6.71
CA GLU A 9 0.17 -8.34 -5.70
C GLU A 9 -0.93 -9.30 -6.15
N HIS A 10 -0.63 -10.58 -6.11
CA HIS A 10 -1.66 -11.61 -6.19
C HIS A 10 -2.20 -11.82 -4.77
N THR A 11 -3.16 -11.00 -4.40
CA THR A 11 -3.81 -11.12 -3.10
C THR A 11 -4.58 -12.44 -3.03
N GLU A 12 -4.28 -13.24 -2.03
CA GLU A 12 -4.96 -14.50 -1.81
C GLU A 12 -6.39 -14.25 -1.30
N ILE A 13 -7.39 -14.54 -2.13
CA ILE A 13 -8.81 -14.53 -1.77
C ILE A 13 -9.28 -15.99 -1.77
N PRO A 14 -9.55 -16.60 -0.59
CA PRO A 14 -9.86 -18.02 -0.46
C PRO A 14 -11.15 -18.42 -1.16
N ASP A 15 -12.19 -17.59 -1.06
CA ASP A 15 -13.48 -17.82 -1.68
C ASP A 15 -13.72 -16.84 -2.84
N GLN A 16 -13.82 -17.39 -4.06
CA GLN A 16 -14.10 -16.60 -5.26
C GLN A 16 -15.57 -16.21 -5.40
N ILE A 17 -16.48 -16.86 -4.68
CA ILE A 17 -17.91 -16.55 -4.70
C ILE A 17 -18.24 -15.46 -3.69
N PHE A 18 -17.53 -15.45 -2.55
CA PHE A 18 -17.59 -14.40 -1.55
C PHE A 18 -16.20 -13.80 -1.33
N PRO A 19 -15.75 -12.94 -2.25
CA PRO A 19 -14.35 -12.57 -2.40
C PRO A 19 -13.87 -11.50 -1.40
N ILE A 20 -13.54 -11.96 -0.19
CA ILE A 20 -12.94 -11.19 0.90
C ILE A 20 -11.87 -12.04 1.59
N ASN A 21 -10.82 -11.39 2.10
CA ASN A 21 -9.89 -11.97 3.04
C ASN A 21 -9.48 -10.96 4.11
N ILE A 22 -9.14 -11.47 5.29
CA ILE A 22 -8.67 -10.66 6.43
C ILE A 22 -7.29 -11.17 6.83
N PHE A 23 -6.29 -10.32 6.63
CA PHE A 23 -4.92 -10.60 7.03
C PHE A 23 -4.64 -9.95 8.39
N TYR A 24 -4.07 -10.72 9.29
CA TYR A 24 -3.47 -10.20 10.52
C TYR A 24 -1.95 -10.24 10.35
N ILE A 25 -1.32 -9.10 10.50
CA ILE A 25 0.11 -8.96 10.27
C ILE A 25 0.75 -8.40 11.53
N HIS A 26 1.67 -9.19 12.11
CA HIS A 26 2.45 -8.83 13.27
C HIS A 26 3.91 -8.63 12.88
N TYR A 27 4.44 -7.48 13.17
CA TYR A 27 5.80 -7.09 12.84
C TYR A 27 6.67 -7.10 14.09
N THR A 28 7.60 -8.06 14.18
CA THR A 28 8.62 -8.16 15.23
C THR A 28 10.00 -7.68 14.78
N GLY A 29 10.12 -7.06 13.61
CA GLY A 29 11.39 -6.65 13.03
C GLY A 29 11.23 -5.71 11.83
N PRO A 30 12.29 -5.50 11.03
CA PRO A 30 12.32 -4.52 9.93
C PRO A 30 11.52 -4.95 8.68
N HIS A 31 10.57 -5.85 8.84
CA HIS A 31 9.66 -6.23 7.77
C HIS A 31 8.71 -5.08 7.45
N ILE A 32 8.30 -4.99 6.21
CA ILE A 32 7.39 -3.95 5.72
C ILE A 32 6.36 -4.58 4.80
N VAL A 33 5.19 -3.96 4.67
CA VAL A 33 4.34 -4.16 3.49
C VAL A 33 5.01 -3.40 2.34
N PRO A 34 5.57 -4.10 1.34
CA PRO A 34 6.25 -3.45 0.23
C PRO A 34 5.30 -2.58 -0.57
N LEU A 35 5.85 -1.67 -1.36
CA LEU A 35 5.04 -0.89 -2.30
C LEU A 35 4.41 -1.80 -3.35
N HIS A 36 3.09 -1.88 -3.38
CA HIS A 36 2.33 -2.74 -4.27
C HIS A 36 0.98 -2.14 -4.64
N TRP A 37 0.25 -2.81 -5.51
CA TRP A 37 -1.14 -2.53 -5.84
C TRP A 37 -1.87 -3.83 -6.18
N HIS A 38 -3.19 -3.85 -6.03
CA HIS A 38 -4.06 -4.97 -6.39
C HIS A 38 -5.41 -4.48 -6.95
N GLU A 39 -6.19 -5.40 -7.50
CA GLU A 39 -7.51 -5.11 -8.10
C GLU A 39 -8.64 -4.98 -7.05
N HIS A 40 -8.33 -5.14 -5.78
CA HIS A 40 -9.28 -5.15 -4.67
C HIS A 40 -9.31 -3.82 -3.94
N LEU A 41 -10.35 -3.61 -3.15
CA LEU A 41 -10.45 -2.55 -2.16
C LEU A 41 -9.87 -3.06 -0.84
N GLU A 42 -9.36 -2.16 0.00
CA GLU A 42 -8.75 -2.56 1.26
C GLU A 42 -9.01 -1.54 2.37
N TRP A 43 -9.31 -2.06 3.55
CA TRP A 43 -9.21 -1.32 4.80
C TRP A 43 -8.00 -1.82 5.59
N ILE A 44 -7.18 -0.89 6.09
CA ILE A 44 -6.13 -1.18 7.07
C ILE A 44 -6.53 -0.57 8.41
N ILE A 45 -6.39 -1.36 9.48
CA ILE A 45 -6.61 -0.96 10.87
C ILE A 45 -5.28 -1.14 11.60
N ILE A 46 -4.76 -0.09 12.23
CA ILE A 46 -3.61 -0.22 13.10
C ILE A 46 -4.07 -0.78 14.44
N ALA A 47 -3.74 -2.06 14.69
CA ALA A 47 -4.16 -2.77 15.90
C ALA A 47 -3.23 -2.51 17.09
N LYS A 48 -1.94 -2.23 16.81
CA LYS A 48 -0.93 -1.93 17.84
C LYS A 48 0.26 -1.18 17.24
N GLY A 49 0.86 -0.31 18.03
CA GLY A 49 2.07 0.42 17.65
C GLY A 49 1.82 1.51 16.63
N SER A 50 2.75 1.69 15.69
CA SER A 50 2.66 2.77 14.72
C SER A 50 3.27 2.40 13.38
N PHE A 51 2.70 2.96 12.30
CA PHE A 51 3.14 2.75 10.93
C PHE A 51 3.22 4.07 10.18
N ARG A 52 4.17 4.17 9.25
CA ARG A 52 4.08 5.13 8.17
C ARG A 52 3.41 4.42 6.99
N VAL A 53 2.20 4.86 6.65
CA VAL A 53 1.42 4.31 5.55
C VAL A 53 1.48 5.25 4.37
N GLN A 54 1.74 4.69 3.19
CA GLN A 54 1.67 5.39 1.91
C GLN A 54 0.42 4.93 1.16
N VAL A 55 -0.35 5.88 0.64
CA VAL A 55 -1.44 5.63 -0.32
C VAL A 55 -1.32 6.64 -1.46
N GLY A 56 -1.08 6.15 -2.69
CA GLY A 56 -0.73 7.01 -3.81
C GLY A 56 0.55 7.81 -3.53
N SER A 57 0.46 9.13 -3.63
CA SER A 57 1.55 10.07 -3.34
C SER A 57 1.56 10.60 -1.91
N THR A 58 0.58 10.24 -1.09
CA THR A 58 0.45 10.73 0.29
C THR A 58 1.03 9.75 1.29
N PHE A 59 1.63 10.29 2.36
CA PHE A 59 2.21 9.52 3.46
C PHE A 59 1.65 10.04 4.77
N GLU A 60 1.16 9.14 5.62
CA GLU A 60 0.68 9.47 6.96
C GLU A 60 1.34 8.57 7.99
N ASP A 61 1.65 9.15 9.15
CA ASP A 61 2.02 8.42 10.34
C ASP A 61 0.75 8.04 11.09
N LEU A 62 0.46 6.74 11.12
CA LEU A 62 -0.71 6.16 11.76
C LEU A 62 -0.31 5.49 13.06
N GLN A 63 -1.17 5.61 14.07
CA GLN A 63 -1.03 5.02 15.40
C GLN A 63 -2.15 4.02 15.67
N GLU A 64 -2.06 3.33 16.79
CA GLU A 64 -3.10 2.41 17.24
C GLU A 64 -4.50 3.04 17.20
N GLY A 65 -5.43 2.34 16.55
CA GLY A 65 -6.80 2.78 16.32
C GLY A 65 -7.01 3.61 15.06
N ASP A 66 -5.95 4.14 14.42
CA ASP A 66 -6.04 4.82 13.13
C ASP A 66 -6.41 3.82 12.01
N LEU A 67 -7.07 4.34 10.96
CA LEU A 67 -7.55 3.56 9.83
C LEU A 67 -7.11 4.20 8.51
N THR A 68 -6.99 3.38 7.47
CA THR A 68 -6.85 3.88 6.10
C THR A 68 -7.65 3.05 5.11
N PHE A 69 -8.22 3.72 4.12
CA PHE A 69 -8.93 3.10 3.00
C PHE A 69 -8.09 3.20 1.73
N ILE A 70 -7.99 2.09 1.01
CA ILE A 70 -7.22 1.95 -0.22
C ILE A 70 -8.19 1.52 -1.32
N ASN A 71 -8.26 2.31 -2.39
CA ASN A 71 -9.08 1.96 -3.54
C ASN A 71 -8.35 0.97 -4.45
N LYS A 72 -9.10 0.28 -5.31
CA LYS A 72 -8.52 -0.64 -6.29
C LYS A 72 -7.45 0.05 -7.15
N LYS A 73 -6.39 -0.70 -7.47
CA LYS A 73 -5.25 -0.21 -8.28
C LYS A 73 -4.47 0.94 -7.65
N GLN A 74 -4.78 1.34 -6.43
CA GLN A 74 -4.06 2.39 -5.73
C GLN A 74 -2.76 1.83 -5.14
N ILE A 75 -1.64 2.46 -5.48
CA ILE A 75 -0.33 2.05 -4.97
C ILE A 75 -0.27 2.39 -3.48
N HIS A 76 0.16 1.41 -2.68
CA HIS A 76 0.26 1.58 -1.23
C HIS A 76 1.38 0.75 -0.61
N SER A 77 1.76 1.12 0.61
CA SER A 77 2.76 0.43 1.42
C SER A 77 2.59 0.79 2.90
N ALA A 78 3.08 -0.06 3.81
CA ALA A 78 3.10 0.23 5.23
C ALA A 78 4.46 -0.11 5.84
N PHE A 79 5.03 0.83 6.60
CA PHE A 79 6.33 0.72 7.25
C PHE A 79 6.13 0.82 8.76
N PRO A 80 6.41 -0.24 9.54
CA PRO A 80 6.34 -0.16 10.99
C PRO A 80 7.37 0.86 11.52
N LYS A 81 6.97 1.69 12.45
CA LYS A 81 7.81 2.68 13.13
C LYS A 81 8.22 2.22 14.53
N SER A 82 7.51 1.26 15.09
CA SER A 82 7.81 0.61 16.37
C SER A 82 8.15 -0.86 16.16
N SER A 83 8.89 -1.44 17.12
CA SER A 83 9.43 -2.81 17.04
C SER A 83 8.37 -3.90 17.21
N ASP A 84 7.20 -3.56 17.71
CA ASP A 84 6.09 -4.46 17.97
C ASP A 84 4.82 -3.78 17.47
N SER A 85 4.54 -3.97 16.18
CA SER A 85 3.45 -3.30 15.49
C SER A 85 2.55 -4.31 14.80
N GLU A 86 1.24 -4.10 14.90
CA GLU A 86 0.22 -5.00 14.39
C GLU A 86 -0.80 -4.25 13.56
N LEU A 87 -1.24 -4.86 12.46
CA LEU A 87 -2.33 -4.34 11.66
C LEU A 87 -3.24 -5.47 11.16
N TYR A 88 -4.49 -5.10 10.90
CA TYR A 88 -5.41 -5.90 10.09
C TYR A 88 -5.54 -5.26 8.71
N ALA A 89 -5.49 -6.09 7.67
CA ALA A 89 -5.80 -5.71 6.30
C ALA A 89 -7.03 -6.50 5.85
N ILE A 90 -8.13 -5.80 5.58
CA ILE A 90 -9.39 -6.36 5.10
C ILE A 90 -9.47 -6.09 3.61
N VAL A 91 -9.16 -7.09 2.80
CA VAL A 91 -9.10 -6.98 1.33
C VAL A 91 -10.35 -7.63 0.73
N PHE A 92 -11.06 -6.90 -0.13
CA PHE A 92 -12.31 -7.37 -0.69
C PHE A 92 -12.53 -6.91 -2.14
N ASN A 93 -13.23 -7.74 -2.91
CA ASN A 93 -13.59 -7.41 -4.28
C ASN A 93 -14.78 -6.45 -4.34
N GLU A 94 -14.80 -5.59 -5.34
CA GLU A 94 -15.90 -4.65 -5.59
C GLU A 94 -17.27 -5.32 -5.72
N ALA A 95 -17.33 -6.61 -6.10
CA ALA A 95 -18.56 -7.37 -6.19
C ALA A 95 -19.36 -7.42 -4.87
N LEU A 96 -18.71 -7.26 -3.72
CA LEU A 96 -19.38 -7.26 -2.42
C LEU A 96 -20.16 -5.96 -2.13
N ILE A 97 -19.80 -4.87 -2.82
CA ILE A 97 -20.42 -3.54 -2.60
C ILE A 97 -21.22 -3.05 -3.81
N ARG A 98 -21.03 -3.67 -4.98
CA ARG A 98 -21.80 -3.33 -6.17
C ARG A 98 -23.27 -3.69 -6.00
N ASN A 99 -24.13 -2.83 -6.53
CA ASN A 99 -25.56 -3.02 -6.56
C ASN A 99 -26.07 -2.85 -8.00
N THR A 100 -26.69 -3.90 -8.55
CA THR A 100 -27.35 -3.89 -9.86
C THR A 100 -28.85 -3.56 -9.75
N GLY A 101 -29.29 -3.16 -8.55
CA GLY A 101 -30.68 -2.84 -8.27
C GLY A 101 -31.17 -1.53 -8.89
N LEU A 102 -32.43 -1.20 -8.62
CA LEU A 102 -33.10 -0.01 -9.19
C LEU A 102 -32.81 1.28 -8.42
N ASP A 103 -32.10 1.21 -7.29
CA ASP A 103 -31.74 2.40 -6.53
C ASP A 103 -30.54 3.15 -7.13
N ASN A 104 -30.36 4.39 -6.76
CA ASN A 104 -29.35 5.27 -7.32
C ASN A 104 -28.00 5.20 -6.60
N THR A 105 -27.82 4.33 -5.61
CA THR A 105 -26.59 4.28 -4.81
C THR A 105 -25.38 3.84 -5.62
N GLU A 106 -25.57 2.91 -6.56
CA GLU A 106 -24.52 2.48 -7.48
C GLU A 106 -23.95 3.65 -8.28
N ASN A 107 -24.82 4.43 -8.94
CA ASN A 107 -24.40 5.52 -9.82
C ASN A 107 -23.89 6.73 -9.04
N LYS A 108 -24.43 6.96 -7.84
CA LYS A 108 -24.10 8.15 -7.04
C LYS A 108 -22.83 7.99 -6.21
N TYR A 109 -22.55 6.78 -5.73
CA TYR A 109 -21.46 6.53 -4.79
C TYR A 109 -20.50 5.45 -5.25
N ILE A 110 -20.99 4.25 -5.61
CA ILE A 110 -20.11 3.08 -5.83
C ILE A 110 -19.35 3.20 -7.14
N SER A 111 -20.04 3.44 -8.27
CA SER A 111 -19.34 3.59 -9.56
C SER A 111 -18.33 4.73 -9.56
N PRO A 112 -18.63 5.96 -9.07
CA PRO A 112 -17.65 7.03 -8.98
C PRO A 112 -16.47 6.72 -8.04
N LEU A 113 -16.70 5.99 -6.93
CA LEU A 113 -15.63 5.50 -6.07
C LEU A 113 -14.68 4.59 -6.87
N LEU A 114 -15.22 3.58 -7.54
CA LEU A 114 -14.44 2.57 -8.26
C LEU A 114 -13.72 3.10 -9.51
N THR A 115 -14.22 4.17 -10.12
CA THR A 115 -13.59 4.86 -11.26
C THR A 115 -12.65 5.99 -10.82
N ASN A 116 -12.54 6.28 -9.53
CA ASN A 116 -11.81 7.41 -8.95
C ASN A 116 -12.34 8.79 -9.43
N ASP A 117 -13.64 8.88 -9.74
CA ASP A 117 -14.28 10.13 -10.21
C ASP A 117 -14.74 11.02 -9.05
N VAL A 118 -14.57 10.56 -7.82
CA VAL A 118 -14.89 11.32 -6.59
C VAL A 118 -13.67 11.44 -5.69
N SER A 119 -13.57 12.55 -4.98
CA SER A 119 -12.64 12.68 -3.87
C SER A 119 -13.16 11.89 -2.69
N ILE A 120 -12.28 11.09 -2.09
CA ILE A 120 -12.60 10.32 -0.89
C ILE A 120 -11.56 10.63 0.18
N ARG A 121 -11.95 10.43 1.42
CA ARG A 121 -11.03 10.45 2.53
C ARG A 121 -10.28 9.13 2.60
N THR A 122 -8.96 9.21 2.75
CA THR A 122 -8.07 8.04 2.78
C THR A 122 -7.66 7.67 4.20
N TYR A 123 -7.38 8.66 5.06
CA TYR A 123 -6.86 8.45 6.41
C TYR A 123 -7.86 8.93 7.47
N PHE A 124 -8.00 8.16 8.55
CA PHE A 124 -8.95 8.39 9.63
C PHE A 124 -8.20 8.26 10.95
N LYS A 125 -8.17 9.33 11.74
CA LYS A 125 -7.47 9.33 13.02
C LYS A 125 -8.37 8.79 14.14
N ALA A 126 -7.77 8.09 15.09
CA ALA A 126 -8.50 7.38 16.15
C ALA A 126 -9.35 8.28 17.05
N ASP A 127 -8.97 9.57 17.17
CA ASP A 127 -9.69 10.56 17.96
C ASP A 127 -10.89 11.20 17.26
N GLU A 128 -11.19 10.79 16.03
CA GLU A 128 -12.30 11.31 15.25
C GLU A 128 -13.55 10.42 15.41
N PRO A 129 -14.76 11.02 15.58
CA PRO A 129 -15.99 10.26 15.78
C PRO A 129 -16.29 9.23 14.65
N GLU A 130 -15.99 9.60 13.40
CA GLU A 130 -16.22 8.72 12.24
C GLU A 130 -15.32 7.49 12.30
N SER A 131 -14.12 7.62 12.84
CA SER A 131 -13.15 6.53 12.98
C SER A 131 -13.64 5.46 13.94
N ASP A 132 -14.29 5.85 15.03
CA ASP A 132 -14.91 4.91 15.99
C ASP A 132 -15.97 4.05 15.29
N ILE A 133 -16.85 4.69 14.51
CA ILE A 133 -17.92 4.01 13.78
C ILE A 133 -17.35 3.06 12.74
N ILE A 134 -16.40 3.52 11.93
CA ILE A 134 -15.74 2.67 10.92
C ILE A 134 -15.08 1.47 11.59
N ARG A 135 -14.33 1.71 12.66
CA ARG A 135 -13.64 0.65 13.42
C ARG A 135 -14.64 -0.38 13.95
N GLU A 136 -15.76 0.07 14.52
CA GLU A 136 -16.82 -0.81 15.00
C GLU A 136 -17.41 -1.67 13.87
N CYS A 137 -17.71 -1.07 12.70
CA CYS A 137 -18.16 -1.78 11.51
C CYS A 137 -17.15 -2.85 11.07
N LEU A 138 -15.86 -2.50 10.98
CA LEU A 138 -14.81 -3.40 10.52
C LEU A 138 -14.55 -4.54 11.54
N MET A 139 -14.67 -4.27 12.84
CA MET A 139 -14.56 -5.31 13.87
C MET A 139 -15.78 -6.24 13.87
N LYS A 140 -17.01 -5.73 13.67
CA LYS A 140 -18.19 -6.56 13.44
C LYS A 140 -18.03 -7.47 12.24
N LEU A 141 -17.53 -6.91 11.12
CA LEU A 141 -17.21 -7.65 9.90
C LEU A 141 -16.21 -8.77 10.19
N LYS A 142 -15.09 -8.44 10.83
CA LYS A 142 -14.04 -9.42 11.18
C LYS A 142 -14.61 -10.58 12.00
N ASN A 143 -15.39 -10.28 13.03
CA ASN A 143 -15.98 -11.30 13.89
C ASN A 143 -16.98 -12.17 13.12
N ALA A 144 -17.89 -11.57 12.35
CA ALA A 144 -18.83 -12.29 11.51
C ALA A 144 -18.14 -13.21 10.50
N TYR A 145 -17.07 -12.74 9.86
CA TYR A 145 -16.29 -13.53 8.91
C TYR A 145 -15.56 -14.70 9.57
N SER A 146 -15.00 -14.48 10.76
CA SER A 146 -14.24 -15.51 11.49
C SER A 146 -15.13 -16.57 12.14
N GLU A 147 -16.29 -16.18 12.65
CA GLU A 147 -17.22 -17.08 13.34
C GLU A 147 -18.14 -17.83 12.36
N GLY A 148 -18.44 -17.24 11.20
CA GLY A 148 -19.24 -17.82 10.13
C GLY A 148 -20.67 -18.19 10.51
N PRO A 149 -21.42 -17.40 11.31
CA PRO A 149 -22.81 -17.74 11.63
C PRO A 149 -23.67 -17.70 10.36
N PHE A 150 -24.78 -18.39 10.37
CA PHE A 150 -25.73 -18.34 9.24
C PHE A 150 -26.12 -16.88 8.92
N GLY A 151 -25.88 -16.46 7.68
CA GLY A 151 -26.09 -15.10 7.22
C GLY A 151 -24.91 -14.15 7.45
N TYR A 152 -23.72 -14.65 7.80
CA TYR A 152 -22.52 -13.83 7.99
C TYR A 152 -22.19 -12.98 6.77
N GLU A 153 -22.46 -13.46 5.57
CA GLU A 153 -22.24 -12.74 4.32
C GLU A 153 -23.04 -11.43 4.26
N LEU A 154 -24.27 -11.43 4.80
CA LEU A 154 -25.10 -10.24 4.90
C LEU A 154 -24.52 -9.25 5.92
N LEU A 155 -24.03 -9.73 7.05
CA LEU A 155 -23.38 -8.90 8.07
C LEU A 155 -22.09 -8.26 7.54
N VAL A 156 -21.28 -9.03 6.82
CA VAL A 156 -20.06 -8.54 6.18
C VAL A 156 -20.39 -7.44 5.15
N LYS A 157 -21.36 -7.68 4.25
CA LYS A 157 -21.77 -6.68 3.25
C LYS A 157 -22.35 -5.43 3.89
N ALA A 158 -23.18 -5.55 4.90
CA ALA A 158 -23.73 -4.42 5.63
C ALA A 158 -22.63 -3.56 6.25
N SER A 159 -21.67 -4.19 6.93
CA SER A 159 -20.54 -3.51 7.56
C SER A 159 -19.61 -2.84 6.54
N LEU A 160 -19.37 -3.47 5.38
CA LEU A 160 -18.62 -2.84 4.27
C LEU A 160 -19.34 -1.60 3.75
N LEU A 161 -20.62 -1.68 3.46
CA LEU A 161 -21.40 -0.54 2.94
C LEU A 161 -21.48 0.60 3.96
N GLU A 162 -21.66 0.28 5.23
CA GLU A 162 -21.66 1.27 6.30
C GLU A 162 -20.30 1.97 6.42
N SER A 163 -19.19 1.21 6.47
CA SER A 163 -17.83 1.80 6.52
C SER A 163 -17.53 2.67 5.30
N ILE A 164 -17.98 2.26 4.11
CA ILE A 164 -17.78 3.04 2.86
C ILE A 164 -18.59 4.34 2.87
N ALA A 165 -19.75 4.39 3.50
CA ALA A 165 -20.51 5.62 3.59
C ALA A 165 -19.71 6.75 4.26
N TYR A 166 -18.85 6.43 5.23
CA TYR A 166 -18.04 7.41 5.95
C TYR A 166 -16.80 7.92 5.17
N ILE A 167 -16.34 7.22 4.13
CA ILE A 167 -15.25 7.75 3.30
C ILE A 167 -15.66 9.00 2.49
N PHE A 168 -16.97 9.21 2.30
CA PHE A 168 -17.51 10.39 1.65
C PHE A 168 -17.77 11.55 2.63
N HIS A 169 -17.75 11.31 3.95
CA HIS A 169 -17.90 12.37 4.94
C HIS A 169 -16.66 13.28 4.91
N LYS A 170 -16.89 14.59 4.92
CA LYS A 170 -15.82 15.61 4.83
C LYS A 170 -14.92 15.48 3.59
N ALA A 171 -15.23 14.57 2.66
CA ALA A 171 -14.67 14.71 1.33
C ALA A 171 -15.21 16.02 0.76
N GLU A 172 -14.34 17.01 0.57
CA GLU A 172 -14.75 18.23 -0.13
C GLU A 172 -15.40 17.81 -1.45
N GLN A 173 -16.62 18.25 -1.70
CA GLN A 173 -17.34 18.02 -2.97
C GLN A 173 -16.67 18.83 -4.08
N THR A 174 -15.37 18.80 -4.13
CA THR A 174 -14.59 19.45 -5.17
C THR A 174 -14.54 18.47 -6.34
N PRO A 175 -15.15 18.82 -7.49
CA PRO A 175 -15.04 18.00 -8.69
C PRO A 175 -13.57 17.74 -8.98
N LEU A 176 -13.20 16.50 -9.30
CA LEU A 176 -11.83 16.10 -9.63
C LEU A 176 -11.18 16.86 -10.79
N LEU A 177 -11.95 17.70 -11.48
CA LEU A 177 -11.47 18.59 -12.53
C LEU A 177 -10.31 19.51 -12.13
N ASN A 178 -10.05 19.69 -10.82
CA ASN A 178 -8.94 20.50 -10.31
C ASN A 178 -7.74 19.72 -9.77
N ARG A 179 -7.76 18.38 -9.73
CA ARG A 179 -6.58 17.58 -9.30
C ARG A 179 -5.40 17.61 -10.28
N ASN A 180 -5.63 18.05 -11.54
CA ASN A 180 -4.55 18.27 -12.50
C ASN A 180 -3.72 19.53 -12.23
N GLN A 181 -3.92 20.24 -11.10
CA GLN A 181 -3.18 21.45 -10.74
C GLN A 181 -2.39 21.36 -9.43
N ASP A 182 -2.26 20.20 -8.80
CA ASP A 182 -1.18 20.02 -7.81
C ASP A 182 0.16 20.00 -8.55
N ARG A 183 0.67 21.21 -8.83
CA ARG A 183 2.04 21.43 -9.29
C ARG A 183 2.97 20.82 -8.27
N GLY A 184 3.33 19.53 -8.46
CA GLY A 184 4.30 18.86 -7.62
C GLY A 184 3.89 17.51 -7.03
N SER A 185 2.94 16.77 -7.63
CA SER A 185 2.74 15.36 -7.25
C SER A 185 3.97 14.53 -7.61
N ILE A 186 4.48 13.73 -6.65
CA ILE A 186 5.55 12.76 -6.88
C ILE A 186 5.02 11.41 -7.38
N GLU A 187 3.71 11.28 -7.51
CA GLU A 187 3.03 10.04 -7.93
C GLU A 187 3.58 9.45 -9.23
N PRO A 188 3.84 10.23 -10.31
CA PRO A 188 4.42 9.68 -11.53
C PRO A 188 5.76 8.98 -11.30
N VAL A 189 6.59 9.51 -10.39
CA VAL A 189 7.85 8.89 -10.02
C VAL A 189 7.64 7.65 -9.16
N LEU A 190 6.70 7.66 -8.23
CA LEU A 190 6.38 6.48 -7.41
C LEU A 190 5.84 5.34 -8.28
N VAL A 191 4.95 5.64 -9.24
CA VAL A 191 4.45 4.70 -10.26
C VAL A 191 5.61 4.16 -11.09
N HIS A 192 6.48 5.03 -11.59
CA HIS A 192 7.67 4.60 -12.35
C HIS A 192 8.56 3.70 -11.50
N LEU A 193 8.93 4.11 -10.29
CA LEU A 193 9.77 3.31 -9.39
C LEU A 193 9.13 1.98 -9.02
N SER A 194 7.81 1.93 -8.92
CA SER A 194 7.12 0.67 -8.65
C SER A 194 7.33 -0.38 -9.74
N ASN A 195 7.49 0.01 -10.97
CA ASN A 195 7.63 -0.90 -12.11
C ASN A 195 9.09 -1.00 -12.63
N HIS A 196 9.93 0.02 -12.38
CA HIS A 196 11.25 0.17 -12.99
C HIS A 196 12.37 0.47 -11.98
N PHE A 197 12.24 0.06 -10.70
CA PHE A 197 13.26 0.33 -9.67
C PHE A 197 14.64 -0.25 -9.99
N HIS A 198 14.69 -1.30 -10.80
CA HIS A 198 15.94 -1.94 -11.25
C HIS A 198 16.71 -1.07 -12.27
N GLU A 199 16.02 -0.17 -12.94
CA GLU A 199 16.63 0.77 -13.89
C GLU A 199 17.24 1.99 -13.18
N PRO A 200 18.25 2.63 -13.76
CA PRO A 200 18.77 3.87 -13.22
C PRO A 200 17.77 5.01 -13.44
N LEU A 201 17.47 5.76 -12.40
CA LEU A 201 16.64 6.96 -12.46
C LEU A 201 17.36 8.12 -11.80
N SER A 202 17.71 9.15 -12.59
CA SER A 202 18.31 10.37 -12.08
C SER A 202 17.28 11.33 -11.49
N VAL A 203 17.71 12.18 -10.56
CA VAL A 203 16.86 13.25 -9.99
C VAL A 203 16.28 14.15 -11.08
N LYS A 204 17.05 14.43 -12.14
CA LYS A 204 16.59 15.26 -13.27
C LYS A 204 15.44 14.60 -14.02
N GLN A 205 15.54 13.31 -14.33
CA GLN A 205 14.47 12.54 -14.97
C GLN A 205 13.24 12.47 -14.08
N ALA A 206 13.41 12.14 -12.80
CA ALA A 206 12.31 12.09 -11.83
C ALA A 206 11.59 13.44 -11.70
N ALA A 207 12.32 14.54 -11.62
CA ALA A 207 11.76 15.89 -11.58
C ALA A 207 10.97 16.23 -12.87
N SER A 208 11.49 15.81 -14.03
CA SER A 208 10.81 15.99 -15.33
C SER A 208 9.50 15.21 -15.39
N MET A 209 9.43 14.00 -14.82
CA MET A 209 8.19 13.20 -14.75
C MET A 209 7.10 13.90 -13.92
N CYS A 210 7.51 14.70 -12.95
CA CYS A 210 6.61 15.48 -12.09
C CYS A 210 6.39 16.91 -12.60
N CYS A 211 6.98 17.29 -13.73
CA CYS A 211 6.94 18.67 -14.31
C CYS A 211 7.40 19.77 -13.34
N ILE A 212 8.41 19.47 -12.49
CA ILE A 212 8.97 20.40 -11.49
C ILE A 212 10.50 20.50 -11.57
N SER A 213 11.07 21.49 -10.87
CA SER A 213 12.53 21.63 -10.80
C SER A 213 13.17 20.52 -9.95
N PRO A 214 14.43 20.11 -10.26
CA PRO A 214 15.15 19.08 -9.50
C PRO A 214 15.27 19.39 -8.00
N ASN A 215 15.52 20.63 -7.63
CA ASN A 215 15.64 21.05 -6.23
C ASN A 215 14.31 20.93 -5.48
N TYR A 216 13.22 21.36 -6.11
CA TYR A 216 11.89 21.24 -5.53
C TYR A 216 11.47 19.77 -5.43
N PHE A 217 11.76 18.96 -6.45
CA PHE A 217 11.55 17.51 -6.41
C PHE A 217 12.26 16.86 -5.23
N CYS A 218 13.55 17.13 -5.02
CA CYS A 218 14.29 16.55 -3.89
C CYS A 218 13.67 16.88 -2.55
N SER A 219 13.25 18.13 -2.35
CA SER A 219 12.60 18.59 -1.11
C SER A 219 11.25 17.90 -0.92
N LEU A 220 10.42 17.91 -1.97
CA LEU A 220 9.08 17.32 -1.95
C LEU A 220 9.14 15.80 -1.74
N PHE A 221 10.02 15.11 -2.48
CA PHE A 221 10.20 13.67 -2.40
C PHE A 221 10.67 13.26 -0.99
N LYS A 222 11.66 13.97 -0.43
CA LYS A 222 12.15 13.69 0.92
C LYS A 222 11.10 14.01 1.99
N LYS A 223 10.34 15.09 1.83
CA LYS A 223 9.23 15.43 2.74
C LYS A 223 8.16 14.34 2.73
N ALA A 224 7.77 13.86 1.55
CA ALA A 224 6.73 12.85 1.39
C ALA A 224 7.19 11.46 1.85
N THR A 225 8.38 10.99 1.41
CA THR A 225 8.84 9.61 1.63
C THR A 225 9.72 9.43 2.88
N GLY A 226 10.21 10.52 3.46
CA GLY A 226 11.24 10.50 4.50
C GLY A 226 12.64 10.13 4.00
N LYS A 227 12.82 9.89 2.68
CA LYS A 227 14.05 9.40 2.05
C LYS A 227 14.40 10.21 0.81
N THR A 228 15.68 10.24 0.46
CA THR A 228 16.09 10.71 -0.86
C THR A 228 15.66 9.70 -1.92
N LEU A 229 15.61 10.12 -3.20
CA LEU A 229 15.31 9.23 -4.34
C LEU A 229 16.19 7.98 -4.35
N ILE A 230 17.51 8.17 -4.13
CA ILE A 230 18.49 7.07 -4.12
C ILE A 230 18.26 6.12 -2.94
N GLU A 231 17.98 6.64 -1.76
CA GLU A 231 17.67 5.81 -0.58
C GLU A 231 16.38 5.02 -0.79
N TYR A 232 15.38 5.65 -1.39
CA TYR A 232 14.10 5.00 -1.68
C TYR A 232 14.26 3.89 -2.74
N MET A 233 15.00 4.15 -3.83
CA MET A 233 15.33 3.13 -4.84
C MET A 233 16.12 1.97 -4.24
N ASN A 234 17.13 2.27 -3.41
CA ASN A 234 17.91 1.24 -2.73
C ASN A 234 17.03 0.38 -1.81
N MET A 235 16.10 0.99 -1.09
CA MET A 235 15.13 0.26 -0.27
C MET A 235 14.31 -0.73 -1.11
N LEU A 236 13.72 -0.29 -2.23
CA LEU A 236 12.95 -1.16 -3.13
C LEU A 236 13.81 -2.31 -3.69
N ARG A 237 15.03 -2.01 -4.12
CA ARG A 237 15.97 -3.01 -4.64
C ARG A 237 16.35 -4.07 -3.60
N ILE A 238 16.60 -3.66 -2.36
CA ILE A 238 16.97 -4.59 -1.29
C ILE A 238 15.79 -5.44 -0.84
N GLN A 239 14.57 -4.90 -0.87
CA GLN A 239 13.36 -5.69 -0.60
C GLN A 239 13.18 -6.81 -1.62
N GLU A 240 13.31 -6.49 -2.90
CA GLU A 240 13.24 -7.51 -3.94
C GLU A 240 14.41 -8.48 -3.88
N ALA A 241 15.62 -8.00 -3.57
CA ALA A 241 16.77 -8.87 -3.35
C ALA A 241 16.52 -9.87 -2.21
N GLU A 242 15.93 -9.43 -1.10
CA GLU A 242 15.55 -10.29 0.01
C GLU A 242 14.58 -11.38 -0.45
N ARG A 243 13.51 -11.00 -1.19
CA ARG A 243 12.54 -11.95 -1.72
C ARG A 243 13.20 -13.00 -2.62
N LEU A 244 14.09 -12.57 -3.54
CA LEU A 244 14.80 -13.48 -4.44
C LEU A 244 15.77 -14.41 -3.69
N LEU A 245 16.47 -13.90 -2.68
CA LEU A 245 17.39 -14.73 -1.87
C LEU A 245 16.65 -15.83 -1.10
N ARG A 246 15.44 -15.56 -0.62
CA ARG A 246 14.61 -16.57 0.08
C ARG A 246 14.18 -17.74 -0.80
N THR A 247 14.13 -17.56 -2.12
CA THR A 247 13.77 -18.66 -3.03
C THR A 247 14.88 -19.69 -3.21
N HIS A 248 16.11 -19.41 -2.78
CA HIS A 248 17.33 -20.22 -2.97
C HIS A 248 17.65 -20.59 -4.43
N ASN A 249 16.97 -19.99 -5.40
CA ASN A 249 17.15 -20.31 -6.82
C ASN A 249 18.25 -19.47 -7.50
N TYR A 250 18.81 -18.49 -6.78
CA TYR A 250 19.74 -17.51 -7.34
C TYR A 250 20.96 -17.30 -6.45
N THR A 251 22.11 -17.11 -7.08
CA THR A 251 23.31 -16.66 -6.38
C THR A 251 23.18 -15.20 -5.98
N VAL A 252 23.92 -14.77 -4.96
CA VAL A 252 23.99 -13.36 -4.52
C VAL A 252 24.32 -12.41 -5.69
N GLN A 253 25.19 -12.85 -6.61
CA GLN A 253 25.57 -12.07 -7.79
C GLN A 253 24.40 -11.90 -8.76
N GLN A 254 23.69 -12.99 -9.07
CA GLN A 254 22.52 -12.95 -9.93
C GLN A 254 21.42 -12.05 -9.36
N VAL A 255 21.17 -12.16 -8.05
CA VAL A 255 20.21 -11.29 -7.36
C VAL A 255 20.63 -9.82 -7.46
N ALA A 256 21.89 -9.48 -7.18
CA ALA A 256 22.36 -8.10 -7.25
C ALA A 256 22.10 -7.49 -8.64
N PHE A 257 22.43 -8.22 -9.71
CA PHE A 257 22.19 -7.74 -11.08
C PHE A 257 20.70 -7.66 -11.43
N ALA A 258 19.90 -8.64 -11.02
CA ALA A 258 18.46 -8.66 -11.26
C ALA A 258 17.76 -7.45 -10.65
N VAL A 259 18.20 -6.99 -9.47
CA VAL A 259 17.61 -5.83 -8.81
C VAL A 259 18.26 -4.49 -9.17
N GLY A 260 19.15 -4.48 -10.19
CA GLY A 260 19.69 -3.28 -10.81
C GLY A 260 20.97 -2.73 -10.17
N TYR A 261 21.75 -3.56 -9.45
CA TYR A 261 23.11 -3.18 -9.03
C TYR A 261 24.15 -3.68 -10.03
N THR A 262 24.99 -2.78 -10.50
CA THR A 262 26.14 -3.11 -11.35
C THR A 262 27.42 -3.38 -10.56
N ASN A 263 27.44 -3.01 -9.27
CA ASN A 263 28.59 -3.17 -8.39
C ASN A 263 28.21 -3.99 -7.15
N LEU A 264 28.78 -5.19 -7.03
CA LEU A 264 28.51 -6.13 -5.95
C LEU A 264 28.95 -5.64 -4.58
N THR A 265 30.06 -4.90 -4.51
CA THR A 265 30.55 -4.33 -3.24
C THR A 265 29.57 -3.29 -2.71
N TYR A 266 29.04 -2.45 -3.61
CA TYR A 266 28.01 -1.47 -3.26
C TYR A 266 26.71 -2.15 -2.83
N PHE A 267 26.26 -3.16 -3.57
CA PHE A 267 25.11 -3.99 -3.19
C PHE A 267 25.26 -4.57 -1.79
N GLY A 268 26.39 -5.26 -1.52
CA GLY A 268 26.65 -5.88 -0.23
C GLY A 268 26.62 -4.90 0.94
N ARG A 269 27.17 -3.68 0.72
CA ARG A 269 27.16 -2.60 1.73
C ARG A 269 25.75 -2.07 1.98
N VAL A 270 24.97 -1.83 0.93
CA VAL A 270 23.58 -1.35 1.05
C VAL A 270 22.69 -2.42 1.70
N PHE A 271 22.82 -3.67 1.27
CA PHE A 271 22.08 -4.79 1.84
C PHE A 271 22.35 -4.93 3.34
N LYS A 272 23.66 -4.94 3.74
CA LYS A 272 24.04 -5.03 5.14
C LYS A 272 23.54 -3.84 5.96
N LYS A 273 23.53 -2.63 5.39
CA LYS A 273 23.00 -1.43 6.06
C LYS A 273 21.50 -1.54 6.33
N LEU A 274 20.72 -2.13 5.42
CA LEU A 274 19.26 -2.19 5.52
C LEU A 274 18.76 -3.46 6.22
N LYS A 275 19.52 -4.55 6.21
CA LYS A 275 19.13 -5.86 6.76
C LYS A 275 19.97 -6.32 7.94
N ASN A 276 20.98 -5.55 8.34
CA ASN A 276 21.94 -5.84 9.41
C ASN A 276 22.80 -7.11 9.22
N VAL A 277 22.62 -7.83 8.10
CA VAL A 277 23.40 -9.02 7.73
C VAL A 277 23.89 -8.91 6.29
N SER A 278 24.98 -9.60 5.94
CA SER A 278 25.45 -9.64 4.55
C SER A 278 24.52 -10.50 3.67
N PRO A 279 24.43 -10.24 2.35
CA PRO A 279 23.60 -11.07 1.45
C PRO A 279 23.97 -12.56 1.51
N SER A 280 25.26 -12.88 1.62
CA SER A 280 25.75 -14.27 1.69
C SER A 280 25.34 -14.96 2.99
N ASN A 281 25.37 -14.24 4.11
CA ASN A 281 24.90 -14.78 5.39
C ASN A 281 23.38 -14.90 5.41
N TYR A 282 22.66 -13.95 4.78
CA TYR A 282 21.23 -14.01 4.65
C TYR A 282 20.78 -15.26 3.87
N LEU A 283 21.46 -15.57 2.76
CA LEU A 283 21.19 -16.75 1.94
C LEU A 283 21.47 -18.08 2.69
N LYS A 284 22.42 -18.09 3.65
CA LYS A 284 22.77 -19.31 4.41
C LYS A 284 21.82 -19.57 5.59
N ASN A 285 21.22 -18.53 6.13
CA ASN A 285 20.45 -18.60 7.38
C ASN A 285 18.93 -18.69 7.17
N ASN A 286 18.47 -18.59 5.95
CA ASN A 286 17.07 -18.74 5.54
C ASN A 286 16.93 -19.82 4.46
#